data_696be1ea833cf6bac2f2a0a95722b849
#
_entry.id   696be1ea833cf6bac2f2a0a95722b849
#
_cell.length_a   1.000
_cell.length_b   1.000
_cell.length_c   1.000
_cell.angle_alpha   90.00
_cell.angle_beta   90.00
_cell.angle_gamma   90.00
#
_symmetry.space_group_name_H-M   'P 1'
#
loop_
_entity.id
_entity.type
_entity.pdbx_description
1 polymer ?
#
loop_
_entity_poly.entity_id
_entity_poly.type
_entity_poly.pdbx_seq_one_letter_code
_entity_poly.pdbx_strand_id
1 'polypeptide(L)'
;MNTDAARFVHYKKTGRFFSVTPFTGADSAKAVLAEDAKFPSSMQSLIERQGWKVIDLNADKRVHLSELLSQIPEKIYGSIEEVIHELEAKI
;
A
#
# COMPACT_ATOMS: atom_id res chain seq x y z
N MET A 1 -15.26 23.33 -8.57
CA MET A 1 -15.44 23.19 -8.52
C MET A 1 -15.34 22.83 -8.60
N ASN A 2 -15.15 22.68 -8.48
CA ASN A 2 -15.11 22.34 -8.30
C ASN A 2 -14.64 21.76 -8.31
N THR A 3 -14.34 21.66 -8.27
CA THR A 3 -14.12 21.35 -8.13
C THR A 3 -13.71 21.02 -7.91
N ASP A 4 -13.39 21.12 -7.85
CA ASP A 4 -13.34 21.11 -7.52
C ASP A 4 -13.24 21.01 -7.28
N ALA A 5 -13.23 21.13 -7.30
CA ALA A 5 -13.42 21.22 -7.07
C ALA A 5 -13.60 20.76 -7.30
N ALA A 6 -13.65 20.50 -7.48
CA ALA A 6 -13.91 20.11 -7.50
C ALA A 6 -13.58 19.32 -7.57
N ARG A 7 -13.12 19.15 -7.66
CA ARG A 7 -12.79 18.59 -7.34
C ARG A 7 -12.28 18.54 -6.51
N PHE A 8 -12.16 18.63 -6.08
CA PHE A 8 -12.16 18.58 -4.98
C PHE A 8 -12.96 18.91 -4.38
N VAL A 9 -12.93 18.73 -4.42
CA VAL A 9 -13.81 19.07 -3.71
C VAL A 9 -14.96 18.32 -3.30
N HIS A 10 -15.46 17.53 -3.45
CA HIS A 10 -16.63 17.06 -2.91
C HIS A 10 -16.48 15.86 -2.06
N TYR A 11 -15.44 15.27 -2.05
CA TYR A 11 -15.22 14.15 -1.20
C TYR A 11 -15.26 14.49 0.25
N LYS A 12 -15.03 15.66 0.56
CA LYS A 12 -15.01 16.07 1.93
C LYS A 12 -16.33 15.89 2.62
N LYS A 13 -17.37 15.74 1.88
CA LYS A 13 -18.68 15.56 2.46
C LYS A 13 -18.85 14.22 3.12
N THR A 14 -18.04 13.27 2.71
CA THR A 14 -18.15 11.93 3.26
C THR A 14 -17.19 11.72 4.41
N GLY A 15 -16.25 12.62 4.61
CA GLY A 15 -15.24 12.44 5.65
C GLY A 15 -14.22 11.38 5.32
N ARG A 16 -14.15 10.95 4.08
CA ARG A 16 -13.24 9.90 3.69
C ARG A 16 -11.97 10.47 3.11
N PHE A 17 -10.89 9.70 3.24
CA PHE A 17 -9.66 10.02 2.55
C PHE A 17 -9.83 9.77 1.06
N PHE A 18 -9.08 10.52 0.26
CA PHE A 18 -8.91 10.14 -1.12
C PHE A 18 -8.09 8.86 -1.15
N SER A 19 -8.44 7.97 -2.04
CA SER A 19 -7.70 6.73 -2.20
C SER A 19 -6.32 7.00 -2.79
N VAL A 20 -5.32 6.30 -2.27
CA VAL A 20 -3.98 6.33 -2.83
C VAL A 20 -3.95 5.49 -4.12
N THR A 21 -4.68 4.39 -4.11
CA THR A 21 -4.81 3.52 -5.27
C THR A 21 -6.30 3.21 -5.44
N PRO A 22 -6.70 2.63 -6.60
CA PRO A 22 -8.09 2.19 -6.76
C PRO A 22 -8.40 0.91 -6.02
N PHE A 23 -7.47 0.41 -5.20
CA PHE A 23 -7.60 -0.86 -4.50
C PHE A 23 -7.43 -0.66 -3.00
N THR A 24 -7.76 -1.67 -2.21
CA THR A 24 -7.56 -1.65 -0.77
C THR A 24 -6.86 -2.93 -0.33
N GLY A 25 -6.28 -2.89 0.89
CA GLY A 25 -5.64 -4.06 1.49
C GLY A 25 -4.48 -4.57 0.67
N ALA A 26 -4.43 -5.88 0.50
CA ALA A 26 -3.33 -6.51 -0.23
C ALA A 26 -3.24 -6.03 -1.67
N ASP A 27 -4.37 -5.73 -2.30
CA ASP A 27 -4.36 -5.23 -3.68
C ASP A 27 -3.74 -3.85 -3.77
N SER A 28 -3.97 -2.99 -2.77
CA SER A 28 -3.34 -1.69 -2.73
C SER A 28 -1.83 -1.84 -2.56
N ALA A 29 -1.39 -2.74 -1.67
CA ALA A 29 0.02 -3.01 -1.47
C ALA A 29 0.66 -3.53 -2.77
N LYS A 30 -0.04 -4.41 -3.48
CA LYS A 30 0.46 -4.94 -4.73
C LYS A 30 0.65 -3.84 -5.77
N ALA A 31 -0.34 -2.95 -5.88
CA ALA A 31 -0.28 -1.85 -6.85
C ALA A 31 0.89 -0.92 -6.56
N VAL A 32 1.13 -0.63 -5.29
CA VAL A 32 2.22 0.25 -4.89
C VAL A 32 3.58 -0.41 -5.14
N LEU A 33 3.71 -1.69 -4.80
CA LEU A 33 4.96 -2.41 -5.04
C LEU A 33 5.25 -2.55 -6.53
N ALA A 34 4.22 -2.69 -7.34
CA ALA A 34 4.41 -2.85 -8.78
C ALA A 34 5.01 -1.61 -9.45
N GLU A 35 4.99 -0.46 -8.77
CA GLU A 35 5.52 0.77 -9.34
C GLU A 35 7.03 0.69 -9.59
N ASP A 36 7.78 0.24 -8.59
CA ASP A 36 9.23 0.20 -8.75
C ASP A 36 9.95 -0.80 -7.85
N ALA A 37 9.24 -1.67 -7.18
CA ALA A 37 9.88 -2.69 -6.35
C ALA A 37 10.62 -3.68 -7.24
N LYS A 38 11.80 -4.06 -6.81
CA LYS A 38 12.64 -4.98 -7.56
C LYS A 38 12.81 -6.28 -6.80
N PHE A 39 12.92 -7.37 -7.53
CA PHE A 39 13.05 -8.70 -6.94
C PHE A 39 14.18 -9.46 -7.59
N PRO A 40 14.84 -10.36 -6.87
CA PRO A 40 14.55 -10.70 -5.47
C PRO A 40 14.94 -9.60 -4.51
N SER A 41 14.24 -9.51 -3.38
CA SER A 41 14.54 -8.53 -2.34
C SER A 41 14.27 -9.13 -0.97
N SER A 42 15.10 -8.78 0.01
CA SER A 42 14.83 -9.19 1.39
C SER A 42 13.74 -8.32 1.99
N MET A 43 13.12 -8.80 3.06
CA MET A 43 12.13 -8.02 3.78
C MET A 43 12.70 -6.67 4.21
N GLN A 44 13.93 -6.66 4.70
CA GLN A 44 14.57 -5.43 5.14
C GLN A 44 14.79 -4.46 3.99
N SER A 45 15.21 -4.95 2.84
CA SER A 45 15.41 -4.13 1.66
C SER A 45 14.09 -3.53 1.19
N LEU A 46 13.02 -4.32 1.25
CA LEU A 46 11.68 -3.83 0.89
C LEU A 46 11.25 -2.72 1.84
N ILE A 47 11.50 -2.87 3.13
CA ILE A 47 11.17 -1.82 4.10
C ILE A 47 11.92 -0.54 3.78
N GLU A 48 13.22 -0.65 3.51
CA GLU A 48 14.05 0.52 3.26
C GLU A 48 13.64 1.25 1.99
N ARG A 49 13.27 0.52 0.96
CA ARG A 49 13.02 1.11 -0.34
C ARG A 49 11.55 1.38 -0.63
N GLN A 50 10.66 0.59 -0.03
CA GLN A 50 9.24 0.68 -0.31
C GLN A 50 8.40 1.05 0.92
N GLY A 51 8.99 0.94 2.12
CA GLY A 51 8.24 1.10 3.36
C GLY A 51 7.66 2.48 3.58
N TRP A 52 8.25 3.50 2.95
CA TRP A 52 7.76 4.88 3.08
C TRP A 52 6.46 5.10 2.34
N LYS A 53 6.12 4.21 1.42
CA LYS A 53 4.92 4.36 0.61
C LYS A 53 3.68 4.07 1.45
N VAL A 54 2.59 4.74 1.08
CA VAL A 54 1.32 4.63 1.79
C VAL A 54 0.39 3.77 0.96
N ILE A 55 -0.36 2.90 1.64
CA ILE A 55 -1.39 2.10 0.98
C ILE A 55 -2.72 2.36 1.65
N ASP A 56 -3.78 2.06 0.94
CA ASP A 56 -5.14 2.12 1.48
C ASP A 56 -5.46 0.76 2.08
N LEU A 57 -5.45 0.67 3.42
CA LEU A 57 -5.77 -0.57 4.10
C LEU A 57 -7.25 -0.90 3.93
N ASN A 58 -8.08 0.12 4.06
CA ASN A 58 -9.51 0.02 3.77
C ASN A 58 -10.00 1.42 3.40
N ALA A 59 -11.31 1.58 3.25
CA ALA A 59 -11.88 2.84 2.77
C ALA A 59 -11.56 4.02 3.68
N ASP A 60 -11.29 3.76 4.95
CA ASP A 60 -11.13 4.82 5.94
C ASP A 60 -9.74 4.87 6.56
N LYS A 61 -8.83 3.99 6.15
CA LYS A 61 -7.54 3.92 6.82
C LYS A 61 -6.41 3.71 5.85
N ARG A 62 -5.37 4.52 6.01
CA ARG A 62 -4.11 4.38 5.29
C ARG A 62 -3.02 4.00 6.26
N VAL A 63 -2.06 3.25 5.79
CA VAL A 63 -0.89 2.89 6.59
C VAL A 63 0.34 2.94 5.71
N HIS A 64 1.50 3.10 6.32
CA HIS A 64 2.75 2.98 5.59
C HIS A 64 3.00 1.50 5.34
N LEU A 65 3.55 1.20 4.18
CA LEU A 65 3.83 -0.18 3.82
C LEU A 65 4.79 -0.83 4.82
N SER A 66 5.69 -0.04 5.43
CA SER A 66 6.61 -0.57 6.42
C SER A 66 5.90 -1.20 7.61
N GLU A 67 4.71 -0.71 7.96
CA GLU A 67 3.96 -1.27 9.08
C GLU A 67 3.52 -2.70 8.80
N LEU A 68 3.24 -3.00 7.54
CA LEU A 68 2.86 -4.35 7.15
C LEU A 68 4.08 -5.21 6.88
N LEU A 69 5.07 -4.66 6.20
CA LEU A 69 6.27 -5.41 5.87
C LEU A 69 7.03 -5.89 7.12
N SER A 70 6.96 -5.11 8.20
CA SER A 70 7.63 -5.51 9.43
C SER A 70 6.99 -6.72 10.10
N GLN A 71 5.82 -7.13 9.65
CA GLN A 71 5.10 -8.26 10.24
C GLN A 71 5.27 -9.56 9.47
N ILE A 72 5.85 -9.52 8.27
CA ILE A 72 6.05 -10.73 7.49
C ILE A 72 7.41 -11.36 7.80
N PRO A 73 7.59 -12.65 7.45
CA PRO A 73 8.85 -13.32 7.75
C PRO A 73 10.05 -12.65 7.12
N GLU A 74 11.15 -12.64 7.84
CA GLU A 74 12.40 -12.05 7.36
C GLU A 74 13.11 -13.08 6.48
N LYS A 75 12.99 -12.87 5.19
CA LYS A 75 13.60 -13.76 4.20
C LYS A 75 13.72 -12.99 2.88
N ILE A 76 14.26 -13.65 1.87
CA ILE A 76 14.35 -13.07 0.55
C ILE A 76 13.09 -13.47 -0.22
N TYR A 77 12.43 -12.47 -0.80
CA TYR A 77 11.22 -12.67 -1.60
C TYR A 77 11.58 -12.60 -3.07
N GLY A 78 11.11 -13.57 -3.82
CA GLY A 78 11.45 -13.68 -5.23
C GLY A 78 10.50 -12.93 -6.15
N SER A 79 9.34 -12.53 -5.64
CA SER A 79 8.35 -11.86 -6.48
C SER A 79 7.37 -11.09 -5.60
N ILE A 80 6.58 -10.21 -6.24
CA ILE A 80 5.52 -9.48 -5.54
C ILE A 80 4.52 -10.47 -4.96
N GLU A 81 4.19 -11.53 -5.70
CA GLU A 81 3.21 -12.50 -5.24
C GLU A 81 3.61 -13.15 -3.93
N GLU A 82 4.90 -13.41 -3.74
CA GLU A 82 5.37 -13.99 -2.48
C GLU A 82 5.15 -13.02 -1.32
N VAL A 83 5.42 -11.73 -1.55
CA VAL A 83 5.21 -10.72 -0.53
C VAL A 83 3.72 -10.60 -0.21
N ILE A 84 2.89 -10.54 -1.23
CA ILE A 84 1.45 -10.37 -1.04
C ILE A 84 0.86 -11.56 -0.31
N HIS A 85 1.33 -12.77 -0.60
CA HIS A 85 0.86 -13.95 0.09
C HIS A 85 1.06 -13.82 1.61
N GLU A 86 2.22 -13.32 2.03
CA GLU A 86 2.47 -13.13 3.45
C GLU A 86 1.68 -11.97 4.03
N LEU A 87 1.52 -10.91 3.25
CA LEU A 87 0.78 -9.74 3.71
C LEU A 87 -0.71 -10.04 3.90
N GLU A 88 -1.27 -10.91 3.06
CA GLU A 88 -2.68 -11.27 3.18
C GLU A 88 -2.99 -11.90 4.54
N ALA A 89 -2.02 -12.56 5.14
CA ALA A 89 -2.21 -13.14 6.46
C ALA A 89 -2.22 -12.07 7.55
N LYS A 90 -1.78 -10.85 7.26
CA LYS A 90 -1.67 -9.76 8.24
C LYS A 90 -2.71 -8.67 8.02
N ILE A 91 -3.47 -8.75 6.98
CA ILE A 91 -4.52 -7.78 6.67
C ILE A 91 -5.94 -8.36 6.94
#